data_2dbe99eb75f8e965e0beeead992fcea1
#
_entry.id   2dbe99eb75f8e965e0beeead992fcea1
#
_cell.length_a   1.000
_cell.length_b   1.000
_cell.length_c   1.000
_cell.angle_alpha   90.00
_cell.angle_beta   90.00
_cell.angle_gamma   90.00
#
_symmetry.space_group_name_H-M   'P 1'
#
loop_
_entity.id
_entity.type
_entity.pdbx_description
1 polymer ?
#
loop_
_entity_poly.entity_id
_entity_poly.type
_entity_poly.pdbx_seq_one_letter_code
_entity_poly.pdbx_strand_id
1 'polypeptide(L)'
;MDASVEFVKSLLPSVVNVRATVPRAHPSTRILGDERMGSGVVVDAGGLVLTVNYVVMGAGTVEVAPLKGRRMRAEVVAQDYEVGLALLRVKRQGLPAATLGGFRPLERGDPVVAIASSGIQEVRVSGGIVTYLGEFEEYWEYLLDRGIVSTASNLGYGGGALFSLTGGAVGVLYLNLNEVARNSLAIPVDFYRDHADELLRYGRVVSRPRRAWLGVFAHALQDGVVIAGIVPGGPGDKGGLREGDLVMSIDAQEVSTRRELYLKLWSHEPGERLTLEVMRDNVVKRLELTGGDRAEFFKQS
;
A
#
# COMPACT_ATOMS: atom_id res chain seq x y z
N MET A 1 -20.12 28.88 15.09
CA MET A 1 -19.03 28.17 14.41
C MET A 1 -19.70 27.06 13.62
N ASP A 2 -19.31 26.87 12.34
CA ASP A 2 -19.98 25.88 11.46
C ASP A 2 -19.73 24.45 12.00
N ALA A 3 -20.79 23.63 12.12
CA ALA A 3 -20.70 22.26 12.60
C ALA A 3 -19.70 21.42 11.80
N SER A 4 -19.57 21.69 10.49
CA SER A 4 -18.60 21.05 9.61
C SER A 4 -17.14 21.32 10.03
N VAL A 5 -16.85 22.54 10.48
CA VAL A 5 -15.50 22.92 10.94
C VAL A 5 -15.14 22.23 12.25
N GLU A 6 -16.08 22.14 13.19
CA GLU A 6 -15.84 21.45 14.46
C GLU A 6 -15.71 19.94 14.26
N PHE A 7 -16.49 19.36 13.35
CA PHE A 7 -16.35 17.97 12.95
C PHE A 7 -14.93 17.67 12.44
N VAL A 8 -14.44 18.43 11.46
CA VAL A 8 -13.07 18.24 10.92
C VAL A 8 -12.03 18.43 12.03
N LYS A 9 -12.17 19.47 12.88
CA LYS A 9 -11.23 19.72 13.99
C LYS A 9 -11.13 18.54 14.96
N SER A 10 -12.23 17.81 15.19
CA SER A 10 -12.25 16.63 16.07
C SER A 10 -11.45 15.45 15.51
N LEU A 11 -11.32 15.34 14.17
CA LEU A 11 -10.60 14.25 13.48
C LEU A 11 -9.09 14.51 13.37
N LEU A 12 -8.68 15.79 13.25
CA LEU A 12 -7.29 16.18 13.00
C LEU A 12 -6.27 15.56 13.99
N PRO A 13 -6.54 15.46 15.31
CA PRO A 13 -5.55 14.97 16.26
C PRO A 13 -5.16 13.50 16.07
N SER A 14 -5.98 12.72 15.38
CA SER A 14 -5.70 11.31 15.11
C SER A 14 -4.78 11.09 13.90
N VAL A 15 -4.51 12.13 13.11
CA VAL A 15 -3.61 12.05 11.95
C VAL A 15 -2.24 12.62 12.32
N VAL A 16 -1.19 11.87 11.98
CA VAL A 16 0.19 12.19 12.33
C VAL A 16 1.08 12.23 11.08
N ASN A 17 2.21 12.94 11.17
CA ASN A 17 3.27 12.83 10.18
C ASN A 17 4.15 11.62 10.49
N VAL A 18 4.55 10.90 9.46
CA VAL A 18 5.53 9.80 9.52
C VAL A 18 6.74 10.17 8.69
N ARG A 19 7.94 10.04 9.24
CA ARG A 19 9.19 10.17 8.51
C ARG A 19 10.00 8.91 8.68
N ALA A 20 10.57 8.41 7.59
CA ALA A 20 11.42 7.23 7.61
C ALA A 20 12.73 7.52 6.86
N THR A 21 13.83 7.01 7.41
CA THR A 21 15.13 7.00 6.75
C THR A 21 15.53 5.56 6.49
N VAL A 22 15.82 5.24 5.25
CA VAL A 22 16.12 3.89 4.76
C VAL A 22 17.61 3.82 4.41
N PRO A 23 18.36 2.78 4.82
CA PRO A 23 19.75 2.60 4.41
C PRO A 23 19.88 2.60 2.89
N ARG A 24 20.83 3.35 2.33
CA ARG A 24 20.99 3.51 0.86
C ARG A 24 21.22 2.20 0.11
N ALA A 25 21.77 1.19 0.79
CA ALA A 25 21.97 -0.14 0.22
C ALA A 25 20.68 -0.95 0.07
N HIS A 26 19.60 -0.54 0.74
CA HIS A 26 18.34 -1.29 0.73
C HIS A 26 17.68 -1.23 -0.68
N PRO A 27 17.18 -2.38 -1.21
CA PRO A 27 16.64 -2.46 -2.58
C PRO A 27 15.56 -1.43 -2.90
N SER A 28 14.71 -1.11 -1.92
CA SER A 28 13.59 -0.16 -2.11
C SER A 28 14.04 1.29 -2.34
N THR A 29 15.29 1.65 -2.03
CA THR A 29 15.77 3.05 -2.18
C THR A 29 15.91 3.47 -3.64
N ARG A 30 16.13 2.52 -4.54
CA ARG A 30 16.19 2.79 -5.99
C ARG A 30 14.85 3.22 -6.57
N ILE A 31 13.75 2.81 -5.93
CA ILE A 31 12.38 3.08 -6.39
C ILE A 31 11.74 4.21 -5.58
N LEU A 32 11.96 4.23 -4.26
CA LEU A 32 11.23 5.07 -3.31
C LEU A 32 12.09 6.14 -2.63
N GLY A 33 13.41 6.15 -2.88
CA GLY A 33 14.37 7.04 -2.19
C GLY A 33 14.71 6.57 -0.78
N ASP A 34 15.70 7.21 -0.17
CA ASP A 34 16.22 6.91 1.17
C ASP A 34 15.60 7.76 2.29
N GLU A 35 15.07 8.94 1.97
CA GLU A 35 14.30 9.80 2.88
C GLU A 35 12.84 9.80 2.45
N ARG A 36 11.94 9.35 3.33
CA ARG A 36 10.52 9.21 3.00
C ARG A 36 9.66 9.96 3.99
N MET A 37 8.63 10.59 3.48
CA MET A 37 7.57 11.19 4.27
C MET A 37 6.23 10.52 4.00
N GLY A 38 5.46 10.36 5.06
CA GLY A 38 4.12 9.80 5.03
C GLY A 38 3.22 10.46 6.06
N SER A 39 2.01 9.99 6.08
CA SER A 39 1.04 10.21 7.13
C SER A 39 0.81 8.93 7.90
N GLY A 40 0.15 9.01 9.05
CA GLY A 40 -0.33 7.88 9.78
C GLY A 40 -1.62 8.21 10.51
N VAL A 41 -2.37 7.19 10.87
CA VAL A 41 -3.59 7.28 11.66
C VAL A 41 -3.36 6.58 12.98
N VAL A 42 -3.55 7.30 14.09
CA VAL A 42 -3.52 6.70 15.43
C VAL A 42 -4.76 5.82 15.58
N VAL A 43 -4.57 4.52 15.75
CA VAL A 43 -5.66 3.54 15.85
C VAL A 43 -5.88 3.02 17.27
N ASP A 44 -4.97 3.34 18.18
CA ASP A 44 -5.04 2.93 19.58
C ASP A 44 -4.37 3.97 20.48
N ALA A 45 -4.99 4.27 21.63
CA ALA A 45 -4.45 5.22 22.60
C ALA A 45 -3.12 4.76 23.24
N GLY A 46 -2.78 3.47 23.14
CA GLY A 46 -1.49 2.89 23.54
C GLY A 46 -0.32 3.20 22.60
N GLY A 47 -0.59 3.93 21.50
CA GLY A 47 0.46 4.42 20.60
C GLY A 47 0.63 3.60 19.31
N LEU A 48 -0.40 2.87 18.87
CA LEU A 48 -0.42 2.24 17.56
C LEU A 48 -0.81 3.25 16.48
N VAL A 49 -0.04 3.25 15.39
CA VAL A 49 -0.25 4.12 14.22
C VAL A 49 -0.27 3.25 12.96
N LEU A 50 -1.36 3.31 12.24
CA LEU A 50 -1.51 2.66 10.94
C LEU A 50 -1.02 3.61 9.84
N THR A 51 -0.23 3.09 8.92
CA THR A 51 0.32 3.82 7.77
C THR A 51 0.43 2.90 6.55
N VAL A 52 1.01 3.39 5.46
CA VAL A 52 1.27 2.60 4.26
C VAL A 52 2.69 2.03 4.28
N ASN A 53 2.86 0.80 3.78
CA ASN A 53 4.13 0.08 3.92
C ASN A 53 5.27 0.72 3.12
N TYR A 54 5.01 1.31 1.95
CA TYR A 54 6.06 1.89 1.11
C TYR A 54 6.80 3.06 1.79
N VAL A 55 6.17 3.72 2.78
CA VAL A 55 6.84 4.77 3.55
C VAL A 55 7.91 4.18 4.48
N VAL A 56 7.65 3.02 5.07
CA VAL A 56 8.51 2.45 6.14
C VAL A 56 9.24 1.17 5.72
N MET A 57 9.07 0.72 4.47
CA MET A 57 9.72 -0.47 3.92
C MET A 57 11.25 -0.34 3.97
N GLY A 58 11.92 -1.21 4.74
CA GLY A 58 13.36 -1.20 4.94
C GLY A 58 13.89 -0.06 5.79
N ALA A 59 13.04 0.67 6.53
CA ALA A 59 13.46 1.80 7.32
C ALA A 59 14.35 1.40 8.50
N GLY A 60 15.54 1.99 8.59
CA GLY A 60 16.42 1.91 9.76
C GLY A 60 15.95 2.81 10.90
N THR A 61 15.29 3.94 10.59
CA THR A 61 14.67 4.81 11.57
C THR A 61 13.28 5.27 11.09
N VAL A 62 12.34 5.28 12.03
CA VAL A 62 11.01 5.82 11.82
C VAL A 62 10.67 6.80 12.93
N GLU A 63 10.12 7.95 12.58
CA GLU A 63 9.67 8.97 13.50
C GLU A 63 8.21 9.35 13.20
N VAL A 64 7.45 9.57 14.26
CA VAL A 64 6.05 10.01 14.21
C VAL A 64 5.93 11.35 14.90
N ALA A 65 5.27 12.31 14.25
CA ALA A 65 5.00 13.64 14.80
C ALA A 65 3.49 13.92 14.79
N PRO A 66 2.85 14.05 15.97
CA PRO A 66 1.48 14.57 16.07
C PRO A 66 1.41 16.01 15.56
N LEU A 67 0.22 16.44 15.12
CA LEU A 67 -0.04 17.81 14.67
C LEU A 67 0.36 18.85 15.74
N LYS A 68 0.12 18.53 17.00
CA LYS A 68 0.60 19.31 18.16
C LYS A 68 1.45 18.39 19.04
N GLY A 69 2.75 18.62 19.09
CA GLY A 69 3.62 17.81 19.94
C GLY A 69 5.02 17.62 19.35
N ARG A 70 5.84 16.89 20.08
CA ARG A 70 7.20 16.57 19.67
C ARG A 70 7.21 15.31 18.80
N ARG A 71 8.16 15.25 17.88
CA ARG A 71 8.50 14.05 17.13
C ARG A 71 8.95 12.94 18.09
N MET A 72 8.53 11.73 17.82
CA MET A 72 8.80 10.54 18.63
C MET A 72 9.35 9.44 17.72
N ARG A 73 10.32 8.69 18.22
CA ARG A 73 10.76 7.47 17.55
C ARG A 73 9.65 6.42 17.57
N ALA A 74 9.48 5.75 16.46
CA ALA A 74 8.52 4.67 16.29
C ALA A 74 9.23 3.38 15.89
N GLU A 75 8.63 2.26 16.25
CA GLU A 75 9.03 0.92 15.82
C GLU A 75 8.03 0.43 14.76
N VAL A 76 8.54 -0.19 13.69
CA VAL A 76 7.69 -0.90 12.72
C VAL A 76 7.37 -2.27 13.32
N VAL A 77 6.13 -2.46 13.78
CA VAL A 77 5.72 -3.71 14.45
C VAL A 77 5.10 -4.71 13.49
N ALA A 78 4.55 -4.25 12.36
CA ALA A 78 4.02 -5.12 11.32
C ALA A 78 4.06 -4.46 9.94
N GLN A 79 4.16 -5.30 8.90
CA GLN A 79 3.98 -4.90 7.52
C GLN A 79 3.15 -5.94 6.76
N ASP A 80 2.12 -5.47 6.08
CA ASP A 80 1.34 -6.27 5.15
C ASP A 80 1.67 -5.84 3.72
N TYR A 81 2.54 -6.61 3.07
CA TYR A 81 3.02 -6.31 1.72
C TYR A 81 1.97 -6.58 0.63
N GLU A 82 0.93 -7.37 0.94
CA GLU A 82 -0.12 -7.69 -0.03
C GLU A 82 -1.10 -6.54 -0.19
N VAL A 83 -1.54 -5.95 0.94
CA VAL A 83 -2.48 -4.83 0.91
C VAL A 83 -1.80 -3.46 1.00
N GLY A 84 -0.51 -3.41 1.34
CA GLY A 84 0.25 -2.16 1.39
C GLY A 84 0.13 -1.38 2.71
N LEU A 85 -0.23 -2.01 3.82
CA LEU A 85 -0.32 -1.40 5.14
C LEU A 85 0.92 -1.69 6.01
N ALA A 86 1.19 -0.80 6.95
CA ALA A 86 2.17 -1.02 8.01
C ALA A 86 1.65 -0.49 9.34
N LEU A 87 2.05 -1.14 10.43
CA LEU A 87 1.70 -0.76 11.80
C LEU A 87 2.95 -0.33 12.55
N LEU A 88 2.88 0.86 13.14
CA LEU A 88 3.94 1.45 13.92
C LEU A 88 3.54 1.49 15.41
N ARG A 89 4.54 1.46 16.28
CA ARG A 89 4.36 1.67 17.72
C ARG A 89 5.24 2.80 18.20
N VAL A 90 4.63 3.78 18.87
CA VAL A 90 5.34 4.83 19.61
C VAL A 90 5.23 4.56 21.12
N LYS A 91 6.30 4.83 21.87
CA LYS A 91 6.32 4.67 23.35
C LYS A 91 5.64 5.86 24.02
N ARG A 92 4.40 6.16 23.63
CA ARG A 92 3.58 7.24 24.23
C ARG A 92 2.14 6.80 24.32
N GLN A 93 1.58 6.93 25.50
CA GLN A 93 0.15 6.71 25.75
C GLN A 93 -0.64 8.02 25.60
N GLY A 94 -1.94 7.87 25.42
CA GLY A 94 -2.87 9.00 25.39
C GLY A 94 -2.80 9.80 24.08
N LEU A 95 -2.34 9.21 22.98
CA LEU A 95 -2.53 9.80 21.66
C LEU A 95 -4.01 9.72 21.26
N PRO A 96 -4.58 10.80 20.70
CA PRO A 96 -5.96 10.78 20.20
C PRO A 96 -6.11 9.75 19.09
N ALA A 97 -6.82 8.66 19.36
CA ALA A 97 -7.08 7.60 18.39
C ALA A 97 -8.32 7.92 17.56
N ALA A 98 -8.26 7.59 16.25
CA ALA A 98 -9.44 7.61 15.41
C ALA A 98 -10.39 6.48 15.78
N THR A 99 -11.69 6.76 15.74
CA THR A 99 -12.69 5.68 15.69
C THR A 99 -12.55 4.98 14.34
N LEU A 100 -12.44 3.66 14.35
CA LEU A 100 -12.40 2.89 13.11
C LEU A 100 -13.83 2.61 12.63
N GLY A 101 -14.09 3.01 11.40
CA GLY A 101 -15.30 2.69 10.66
C GLY A 101 -15.21 1.32 9.98
N GLY A 102 -15.79 1.19 8.80
CA GLY A 102 -15.74 -0.04 8.01
C GLY A 102 -16.09 0.21 6.55
N PHE A 103 -15.73 -0.75 5.71
CA PHE A 103 -15.99 -0.73 4.29
C PHE A 103 -17.47 -1.05 3.96
N ARG A 104 -18.06 -2.02 4.67
CA ARG A 104 -19.41 -2.51 4.34
C ARG A 104 -20.55 -1.49 4.37
N PRO A 105 -20.56 -0.50 5.30
CA PRO A 105 -21.64 0.51 5.30
C PRO A 105 -21.44 1.62 4.26
N LEU A 106 -20.33 1.60 3.48
CA LEU A 106 -20.07 2.61 2.47
C LEU A 106 -20.80 2.27 1.16
N GLU A 107 -21.35 3.32 0.54
CA GLU A 107 -21.96 3.26 -0.77
C GLU A 107 -21.33 4.30 -1.71
N ARG A 108 -21.49 4.10 -3.02
CA ARG A 108 -21.12 5.11 -4.02
C ARG A 108 -21.99 6.35 -3.84
N GLY A 109 -21.35 7.51 -3.82
CA GLY A 109 -21.98 8.79 -3.53
C GLY A 109 -21.85 9.23 -2.07
N ASP A 110 -21.45 8.35 -1.17
CA ASP A 110 -21.27 8.72 0.24
C ASP A 110 -20.22 9.81 0.40
N PRO A 111 -20.53 10.85 1.16
CA PRO A 111 -19.57 11.91 1.44
C PRO A 111 -18.47 11.44 2.40
N VAL A 112 -17.23 11.83 2.06
CA VAL A 112 -16.03 11.47 2.81
C VAL A 112 -15.08 12.66 2.95
N VAL A 113 -14.20 12.58 3.96
CA VAL A 113 -13.17 13.59 4.23
C VAL A 113 -11.82 12.89 4.28
N ALA A 114 -10.91 13.31 3.41
CA ALA A 114 -9.51 12.90 3.41
C ALA A 114 -8.70 13.86 4.29
N ILE A 115 -7.91 13.31 5.21
CA ILE A 115 -7.01 14.06 6.08
C ILE A 115 -5.63 13.42 6.03
N ALA A 116 -4.62 14.18 5.61
CA ALA A 116 -3.23 13.72 5.53
C ALA A 116 -2.25 14.80 5.94
N SER A 117 -1.11 14.40 6.49
CA SER A 117 0.01 15.31 6.75
C SER A 117 0.67 15.75 5.45
N SER A 118 1.01 17.04 5.32
CA SER A 118 1.83 17.57 4.24
C SER A 118 3.23 18.00 4.71
N GLY A 119 3.51 17.78 5.99
CA GLY A 119 4.77 18.13 6.64
C GLY A 119 4.65 18.02 8.16
N ILE A 120 5.71 18.42 8.87
CA ILE A 120 5.69 18.45 10.33
C ILE A 120 4.73 19.55 10.77
N GLN A 121 3.72 19.17 11.58
CA GLN A 121 2.67 20.08 12.09
C GLN A 121 1.78 20.72 11.00
N GLU A 122 1.82 20.16 9.80
CA GLU A 122 0.94 20.56 8.71
C GLU A 122 0.02 19.42 8.30
N VAL A 123 -1.26 19.74 8.11
CA VAL A 123 -2.29 18.78 7.69
C VAL A 123 -3.12 19.40 6.58
N ARG A 124 -3.44 18.61 5.60
CA ARG A 124 -4.35 18.95 4.50
C ARG A 124 -5.65 18.19 4.67
N VAL A 125 -6.74 18.87 4.36
CA VAL A 125 -8.10 18.33 4.43
C VAL A 125 -8.77 18.54 3.07
N SER A 126 -9.43 17.50 2.59
CA SER A 126 -10.20 17.53 1.34
C SER A 126 -11.51 16.79 1.52
N GLY A 127 -12.62 17.39 1.15
CA GLY A 127 -13.93 16.73 1.07
C GLY A 127 -14.17 16.15 -0.31
N GLY A 128 -14.99 15.10 -0.38
CA GLY A 128 -15.37 14.45 -1.62
C GLY A 128 -16.46 13.41 -1.41
N ILE A 129 -16.66 12.59 -2.42
CA ILE A 129 -17.60 11.46 -2.38
C ILE A 129 -16.92 10.18 -2.83
N VAL A 130 -17.40 9.04 -2.36
CA VAL A 130 -16.99 7.73 -2.85
C VAL A 130 -17.48 7.56 -4.29
N THR A 131 -16.57 7.23 -5.20
CA THR A 131 -16.88 7.03 -6.63
C THR A 131 -16.86 5.57 -7.03
N TYR A 132 -16.04 4.74 -6.36
CA TYR A 132 -15.93 3.32 -6.63
C TYR A 132 -15.59 2.54 -5.36
N LEU A 133 -16.18 1.37 -5.24
CA LEU A 133 -15.91 0.37 -4.19
C LEU A 133 -15.75 -0.98 -4.87
N GLY A 134 -14.60 -1.62 -4.73
CA GLY A 134 -14.34 -2.91 -5.35
C GLY A 134 -12.86 -3.21 -5.57
N GLU A 135 -12.62 -4.18 -6.43
CA GLU A 135 -11.26 -4.63 -6.78
C GLU A 135 -10.46 -3.49 -7.44
N PHE A 136 -9.20 -3.37 -7.06
CA PHE A 136 -8.29 -2.38 -7.60
C PHE A 136 -6.92 -3.01 -7.85
N GLU A 137 -6.36 -2.82 -9.03
CA GLU A 137 -5.06 -3.36 -9.41
C GLU A 137 -4.07 -2.28 -9.87
N GLU A 138 -2.79 -2.52 -9.62
CA GLU A 138 -1.69 -1.68 -10.04
C GLU A 138 -0.54 -2.47 -10.65
N TYR A 139 0.35 -1.78 -11.36
CA TYR A 139 1.37 -2.38 -12.20
C TYR A 139 2.55 -3.03 -11.44
N TRP A 140 2.67 -2.85 -10.12
CA TRP A 140 3.76 -3.42 -9.30
C TRP A 140 3.38 -4.71 -8.56
N GLU A 141 2.70 -5.63 -9.21
CA GLU A 141 2.16 -6.87 -8.63
C GLU A 141 1.26 -6.57 -7.42
N TYR A 142 0.23 -5.76 -7.63
CA TYR A 142 -0.67 -5.31 -6.60
C TYR A 142 -2.12 -5.45 -7.02
N LEU A 143 -2.91 -6.11 -6.18
CA LEU A 143 -4.36 -6.28 -6.35
C LEU A 143 -5.02 -6.25 -4.98
N LEU A 144 -5.93 -5.32 -4.78
CA LEU A 144 -6.86 -5.29 -3.66
C LEU A 144 -8.19 -5.87 -4.10
N ASP A 145 -8.78 -6.75 -3.30
CA ASP A 145 -10.15 -7.23 -3.50
C ASP A 145 -11.20 -6.15 -3.15
N ARG A 146 -10.82 -5.18 -2.33
CA ARG A 146 -11.65 -4.08 -1.87
C ARG A 146 -10.83 -2.79 -1.79
N GLY A 147 -11.05 -1.87 -2.69
CA GLY A 147 -10.49 -0.51 -2.67
C GLY A 147 -11.59 0.53 -2.52
N ILE A 148 -11.29 1.67 -1.92
CA ILE A 148 -12.18 2.83 -1.84
C ILE A 148 -11.58 3.91 -2.71
N VAL A 149 -12.26 4.25 -3.82
CA VAL A 149 -11.87 5.40 -4.66
C VAL A 149 -12.83 6.55 -4.39
N SER A 150 -12.28 7.73 -4.17
CA SER A 150 -13.06 8.93 -3.86
C SER A 150 -12.52 10.18 -4.56
N THR A 151 -13.37 11.18 -4.73
CA THR A 151 -12.97 12.51 -5.20
C THR A 151 -12.32 13.36 -4.11
N ALA A 152 -12.29 12.88 -2.85
CA ALA A 152 -11.54 13.51 -1.78
C ALA A 152 -10.03 13.34 -2.05
N SER A 153 -9.42 14.31 -2.71
CA SER A 153 -8.01 14.27 -3.10
C SER A 153 -7.10 14.16 -1.88
N ASN A 154 -6.12 13.28 -1.94
CA ASN A 154 -5.04 13.27 -0.96
C ASN A 154 -4.07 14.42 -1.24
N LEU A 155 -4.23 15.54 -0.53
CA LEU A 155 -3.40 16.75 -0.65
C LEU A 155 -2.12 16.69 0.21
N GLY A 156 -1.92 15.60 0.93
CA GLY A 156 -0.73 15.33 1.74
C GLY A 156 -0.02 14.05 1.30
N TYR A 157 0.70 13.46 2.24
CA TYR A 157 1.42 12.21 2.00
C TYR A 157 0.53 10.98 2.29
N GLY A 158 0.76 9.88 1.60
CA GLY A 158 0.07 8.60 1.84
C GLY A 158 0.18 8.11 3.29
N GLY A 159 -0.80 7.34 3.73
CA GLY A 159 -0.94 6.89 5.12
C GLY A 159 -1.90 7.73 5.98
N GLY A 160 -2.46 8.81 5.43
CA GLY A 160 -3.53 9.58 6.07
C GLY A 160 -4.84 8.81 6.13
N ALA A 161 -5.87 9.41 6.71
CA ALA A 161 -7.18 8.77 6.87
C ALA A 161 -8.22 9.31 5.88
N LEU A 162 -9.05 8.41 5.40
CA LEU A 162 -10.34 8.71 4.79
C LEU A 162 -11.41 8.48 5.85
N PHE A 163 -12.16 9.52 6.20
CA PHE A 163 -13.23 9.48 7.19
C PHE A 163 -14.60 9.53 6.52
N SER A 164 -15.56 8.79 7.04
CA SER A 164 -16.99 9.01 6.76
C SER A 164 -17.51 10.23 7.52
N LEU A 165 -18.66 10.76 7.16
CA LEU A 165 -19.29 11.86 7.94
C LEU A 165 -19.80 11.43 9.31
N THR A 166 -19.82 10.14 9.63
CA THR A 166 -20.06 9.65 11.01
C THR A 166 -18.81 9.73 11.89
N GLY A 167 -17.67 10.17 11.35
CA GLY A 167 -16.41 10.36 12.06
C GLY A 167 -15.54 9.11 12.16
N GLY A 168 -15.97 7.97 11.60
CA GLY A 168 -15.15 6.77 11.52
C GLY A 168 -14.13 6.84 10.38
N ALA A 169 -12.86 6.50 10.66
CA ALA A 169 -11.87 6.25 9.63
C ALA A 169 -12.24 4.97 8.88
N VAL A 170 -12.54 5.07 7.59
CA VAL A 170 -12.98 3.97 6.72
C VAL A 170 -11.85 3.44 5.85
N GLY A 171 -10.81 4.24 5.63
CA GLY A 171 -9.66 3.83 4.81
C GLY A 171 -8.38 4.58 5.16
N VAL A 172 -7.26 4.02 4.75
CA VAL A 172 -5.92 4.62 4.78
C VAL A 172 -5.59 5.12 3.39
N LEU A 173 -5.35 6.41 3.22
CA LEU A 173 -5.02 7.04 1.94
C LEU A 173 -3.74 6.43 1.37
N TYR A 174 -3.81 5.91 0.15
CA TYR A 174 -2.73 5.14 -0.46
C TYR A 174 -2.12 5.87 -1.67
N LEU A 175 -2.92 6.10 -2.71
CA LEU A 175 -2.48 6.69 -3.97
C LEU A 175 -3.35 7.87 -4.39
N ASN A 176 -2.75 8.78 -5.17
CA ASN A 176 -3.49 9.71 -6.01
C ASN A 176 -3.61 9.13 -7.42
N LEU A 177 -4.82 9.05 -7.94
CA LEU A 177 -5.15 8.52 -9.27
C LEU A 177 -5.34 9.68 -10.27
N ASN A 178 -4.31 10.53 -10.41
CA ASN A 178 -4.41 11.78 -11.16
C ASN A 178 -4.44 11.60 -12.69
N GLU A 179 -4.06 10.41 -13.19
CA GLU A 179 -4.01 10.14 -14.63
C GLU A 179 -5.41 9.99 -15.26
N VAL A 180 -6.38 9.54 -14.48
CA VAL A 180 -7.76 9.31 -14.97
C VAL A 180 -8.73 10.38 -14.50
N ALA A 181 -8.56 10.86 -13.25
CA ALA A 181 -9.35 11.92 -12.62
C ALA A 181 -8.63 12.34 -11.33
N ARG A 182 -9.03 13.48 -10.73
CA ARG A 182 -8.53 13.89 -9.41
C ARG A 182 -9.16 13.04 -8.31
N ASN A 183 -8.85 11.75 -8.32
CA ASN A 183 -9.34 10.78 -7.35
C ASN A 183 -8.19 10.33 -6.44
N SER A 184 -8.52 9.77 -5.29
CA SER A 184 -7.59 9.07 -4.44
C SER A 184 -8.09 7.66 -4.11
N LEU A 185 -7.16 6.72 -4.00
CA LEU A 185 -7.38 5.38 -3.50
C LEU A 185 -7.10 5.35 -2.00
N ALA A 186 -7.99 4.74 -1.24
CA ALA A 186 -7.75 4.37 0.14
C ALA A 186 -7.92 2.85 0.33
N ILE A 187 -7.03 2.28 1.15
CA ILE A 187 -7.10 0.89 1.59
C ILE A 187 -8.08 0.82 2.76
N PRO A 188 -9.15 0.00 2.71
CA PRO A 188 -10.08 -0.14 3.83
C PRO A 188 -9.38 -0.48 5.14
N VAL A 189 -9.78 0.17 6.23
CA VAL A 189 -9.25 -0.13 7.57
C VAL A 189 -9.62 -1.53 8.06
N ASP A 190 -10.59 -2.16 7.41
CA ASP A 190 -11.01 -3.55 7.64
C ASP A 190 -9.84 -4.52 7.50
N PHE A 191 -8.92 -4.30 6.55
CA PHE A 191 -7.72 -5.15 6.41
C PHE A 191 -6.85 -5.17 7.66
N TYR A 192 -6.73 -4.03 8.35
CA TYR A 192 -6.07 -3.97 9.65
C TYR A 192 -6.92 -4.61 10.74
N ARG A 193 -8.19 -4.23 10.84
CA ARG A 193 -9.08 -4.65 11.93
C ARG A 193 -9.29 -6.17 11.95
N ASP A 194 -9.48 -6.77 10.76
CA ASP A 194 -9.75 -8.20 10.62
C ASP A 194 -8.51 -9.06 10.94
N HIS A 195 -7.30 -8.48 10.91
CA HIS A 195 -6.02 -9.17 11.12
C HIS A 195 -5.14 -8.53 12.21
N ALA A 196 -5.69 -7.66 13.07
CA ALA A 196 -4.92 -6.91 14.05
C ALA A 196 -4.11 -7.82 14.99
N ASP A 197 -4.70 -8.93 15.43
CA ASP A 197 -4.04 -9.90 16.33
C ASP A 197 -2.85 -10.57 15.66
N GLU A 198 -2.96 -10.95 14.39
CA GLU A 198 -1.87 -11.57 13.63
C GLU A 198 -0.74 -10.55 13.39
N LEU A 199 -1.10 -9.34 12.96
CA LEU A 199 -0.15 -8.26 12.75
C LEU A 199 0.64 -7.94 14.03
N LEU A 200 -0.04 -7.85 15.17
CA LEU A 200 0.60 -7.56 16.47
C LEU A 200 1.46 -8.73 16.98
N ARG A 201 1.03 -9.97 16.74
CA ARG A 201 1.71 -11.16 17.26
C ARG A 201 2.86 -11.63 16.38
N TYR A 202 2.69 -11.57 15.05
CA TYR A 202 3.62 -12.17 14.09
C TYR A 202 4.32 -11.15 13.20
N GLY A 203 3.93 -9.87 13.27
CA GLY A 203 4.42 -8.80 12.40
C GLY A 203 3.91 -8.87 10.95
N ARG A 204 3.02 -9.82 10.67
CA ARG A 204 2.40 -10.06 9.34
C ARG A 204 1.10 -10.83 9.48
N VAL A 205 0.31 -10.87 8.42
CA VAL A 205 -0.85 -11.75 8.32
C VAL A 205 -0.35 -13.15 7.95
N VAL A 206 -0.70 -14.16 8.77
CA VAL A 206 -0.27 -15.55 8.59
C VAL A 206 -1.39 -16.47 8.10
N SER A 207 -2.63 -16.05 8.25
CA SER A 207 -3.81 -16.79 7.77
C SER A 207 -4.01 -16.72 6.25
N ARG A 208 -3.37 -15.77 5.56
CA ARG A 208 -3.37 -15.71 4.10
C ARG A 208 -2.34 -16.67 3.50
N PRO A 209 -2.68 -17.36 2.39
CA PRO A 209 -1.69 -18.12 1.62
C PRO A 209 -0.54 -17.19 1.18
N ARG A 210 0.68 -17.70 1.27
CA ARG A 210 1.84 -16.99 0.73
C ARG A 210 1.76 -17.01 -0.79
N ARG A 211 2.18 -15.91 -1.42
CA ARG A 211 2.13 -15.71 -2.87
C ARG A 211 3.52 -15.56 -3.44
N ALA A 212 3.80 -16.26 -4.54
CA ALA A 212 5.02 -16.02 -5.30
C ALA A 212 5.06 -14.57 -5.81
N TRP A 213 6.24 -14.00 -5.85
CA TRP A 213 6.52 -12.64 -6.31
C TRP A 213 7.68 -12.68 -7.31
N LEU A 214 7.57 -11.95 -8.41
CA LEU A 214 8.63 -11.84 -9.43
C LEU A 214 9.41 -10.53 -9.34
N GLY A 215 8.82 -9.47 -8.81
CA GLY A 215 9.44 -8.15 -8.77
C GLY A 215 9.37 -7.44 -10.11
N VAL A 216 8.21 -7.47 -10.76
CA VAL A 216 7.98 -6.85 -12.05
C VAL A 216 7.02 -5.69 -11.97
N PHE A 217 7.16 -4.76 -12.90
CA PHE A 217 6.20 -3.70 -13.19
C PHE A 217 5.49 -4.07 -14.49
N ALA A 218 4.23 -4.51 -14.38
CA ALA A 218 3.45 -5.07 -15.46
C ALA A 218 2.41 -4.07 -15.99
N HIS A 219 2.59 -3.55 -17.19
CA HIS A 219 1.63 -2.65 -17.81
C HIS A 219 0.65 -3.42 -18.69
N ALA A 220 -0.63 -3.15 -18.52
CA ALA A 220 -1.68 -3.68 -19.39
C ALA A 220 -1.65 -2.94 -20.74
N LEU A 221 -1.66 -3.70 -21.82
CA LEU A 221 -1.89 -3.24 -23.17
C LEU A 221 -3.31 -3.65 -23.63
N GLN A 222 -3.72 -3.23 -24.81
CA GLN A 222 -5.03 -3.60 -25.37
C GLN A 222 -5.16 -5.13 -25.49
N ASP A 223 -4.09 -5.80 -25.93
CA ASP A 223 -4.06 -7.23 -26.21
C ASP A 223 -2.92 -7.95 -25.46
N GLY A 224 -2.69 -7.64 -24.19
CA GLY A 224 -1.68 -8.35 -23.39
C GLY A 224 -1.06 -7.54 -22.26
N VAL A 225 0.03 -8.06 -21.73
CA VAL A 225 0.76 -7.48 -20.60
C VAL A 225 2.25 -7.39 -20.92
N VAL A 226 2.80 -6.18 -20.85
CA VAL A 226 4.23 -5.94 -21.07
C VAL A 226 4.93 -5.70 -19.73
N ILE A 227 6.13 -6.25 -19.58
CA ILE A 227 7.03 -5.95 -18.47
C ILE A 227 7.65 -4.58 -18.73
N ALA A 228 7.21 -3.57 -17.98
CA ALA A 228 7.66 -2.18 -18.10
C ALA A 228 8.85 -1.85 -17.18
N GLY A 229 9.21 -2.77 -16.30
CA GLY A 229 10.37 -2.65 -15.42
C GLY A 229 10.50 -3.85 -14.50
N ILE A 230 11.67 -3.97 -13.86
CA ILE A 230 12.00 -5.10 -13.00
C ILE A 230 12.74 -4.59 -11.76
N VAL A 231 12.43 -5.16 -10.61
CA VAL A 231 13.15 -4.88 -9.37
C VAL A 231 14.55 -5.53 -9.44
N PRO A 232 15.63 -4.74 -9.39
CA PRO A 232 16.99 -5.28 -9.48
C PRO A 232 17.29 -6.30 -8.38
N GLY A 233 17.86 -7.46 -8.76
CA GLY A 233 18.13 -8.58 -7.86
C GLY A 233 16.89 -9.36 -7.43
N GLY A 234 15.72 -9.00 -7.93
CA GLY A 234 14.48 -9.75 -7.73
C GLY A 234 14.44 -11.05 -8.51
N PRO A 235 13.42 -11.89 -8.27
CA PRO A 235 13.28 -13.17 -8.96
C PRO A 235 13.17 -13.06 -10.47
N GLY A 236 12.43 -12.08 -10.99
CA GLY A 236 12.29 -11.82 -12.43
C GLY A 236 13.61 -11.43 -13.08
N ASP A 237 14.40 -10.55 -12.42
CA ASP A 237 15.74 -10.15 -12.87
C ASP A 237 16.69 -11.36 -12.92
N LYS A 238 16.73 -12.15 -11.84
CA LYS A 238 17.55 -13.38 -11.76
C LYS A 238 17.13 -14.44 -12.80
N GLY A 239 15.84 -14.50 -13.11
CA GLY A 239 15.27 -15.43 -14.09
C GLY A 239 15.42 -14.96 -15.55
N GLY A 240 16.00 -13.77 -15.76
CA GLY A 240 16.30 -13.25 -17.10
C GLY A 240 15.12 -12.58 -17.81
N LEU A 241 14.07 -12.19 -17.06
CA LEU A 241 13.06 -11.24 -17.57
C LEU A 241 13.72 -9.91 -17.94
N ARG A 242 13.15 -9.21 -18.89
CA ARG A 242 13.62 -7.89 -19.33
C ARG A 242 12.46 -6.95 -19.55
N GLU A 243 12.75 -5.68 -19.41
CA GLU A 243 11.85 -4.62 -19.88
C GLU A 243 11.57 -4.78 -21.38
N GLY A 244 10.31 -4.63 -21.75
CA GLY A 244 9.81 -4.88 -23.11
C GLY A 244 9.33 -6.30 -23.39
N ASP A 245 9.49 -7.26 -22.47
CA ASP A 245 8.93 -8.60 -22.62
C ASP A 245 7.39 -8.54 -22.62
N LEU A 246 6.76 -9.05 -23.67
CA LEU A 246 5.31 -9.27 -23.68
C LEU A 246 5.02 -10.66 -23.13
N VAL A 247 4.28 -10.73 -22.03
CA VAL A 247 3.93 -11.98 -21.36
C VAL A 247 2.87 -12.72 -22.18
N MET A 248 3.15 -13.96 -22.58
CA MET A 248 2.26 -14.80 -23.35
C MET A 248 1.54 -15.83 -22.48
N SER A 249 2.27 -16.49 -21.57
CA SER A 249 1.71 -17.52 -20.70
C SER A 249 2.52 -17.70 -19.42
N ILE A 250 1.87 -18.21 -18.39
CA ILE A 250 2.47 -18.83 -17.19
C ILE A 250 2.07 -20.29 -17.17
N ASP A 251 3.06 -21.22 -17.10
CA ASP A 251 2.85 -22.66 -17.08
C ASP A 251 1.87 -23.17 -18.15
N ALA A 252 2.09 -22.67 -19.37
CA ALA A 252 1.27 -22.92 -20.57
C ALA A 252 -0.19 -22.38 -20.47
N GLN A 253 -0.50 -21.60 -19.45
CA GLN A 253 -1.79 -20.90 -19.37
C GLN A 253 -1.63 -19.47 -19.93
N GLU A 254 -2.38 -19.18 -20.98
CA GLU A 254 -2.36 -17.86 -21.66
C GLU A 254 -2.64 -16.72 -20.68
N VAL A 255 -1.95 -15.58 -20.89
CA VAL A 255 -2.10 -14.36 -20.11
C VAL A 255 -2.51 -13.23 -21.04
N SER A 256 -3.73 -12.71 -20.89
CA SER A 256 -4.27 -11.61 -21.68
C SER A 256 -4.43 -10.33 -20.87
N THR A 257 -4.53 -10.43 -19.55
CA THR A 257 -4.72 -9.27 -18.66
C THR A 257 -3.72 -9.29 -17.51
N ARG A 258 -3.45 -8.11 -16.95
CA ARG A 258 -2.62 -7.96 -15.76
C ARG A 258 -3.18 -8.73 -14.56
N ARG A 259 -4.51 -8.72 -14.39
CA ARG A 259 -5.18 -9.50 -13.36
C ARG A 259 -4.93 -11.00 -13.52
N GLU A 260 -5.02 -11.53 -14.74
CA GLU A 260 -4.71 -12.95 -15.02
C GLU A 260 -3.25 -13.28 -14.71
N LEU A 261 -2.31 -12.41 -15.11
CA LEU A 261 -0.91 -12.55 -14.76
C LEU A 261 -0.73 -12.70 -13.24
N TYR A 262 -1.34 -11.80 -12.45
CA TYR A 262 -1.21 -11.84 -11.00
C TYR A 262 -1.86 -13.08 -10.38
N LEU A 263 -3.07 -13.44 -10.79
CA LEU A 263 -3.75 -14.60 -10.22
C LEU A 263 -3.03 -15.92 -10.54
N LYS A 264 -2.49 -16.06 -11.76
CA LYS A 264 -1.69 -17.23 -12.14
C LYS A 264 -0.36 -17.29 -11.40
N LEU A 265 0.34 -16.14 -11.28
CA LEU A 265 1.55 -16.06 -10.47
C LEU A 265 1.28 -16.41 -9.00
N TRP A 266 0.22 -15.89 -8.43
CA TRP A 266 -0.14 -16.09 -7.02
C TRP A 266 -0.82 -17.42 -6.70
N SER A 267 -1.04 -18.27 -7.69
CA SER A 267 -1.35 -19.67 -7.47
C SER A 267 -0.12 -20.50 -7.03
N HIS A 268 1.08 -19.89 -7.15
CA HIS A 268 2.33 -20.48 -6.69
C HIS A 268 2.74 -19.93 -5.33
N GLU A 269 3.44 -20.75 -4.55
CA GLU A 269 4.09 -20.33 -3.32
C GLU A 269 5.51 -19.81 -3.58
N PRO A 270 6.07 -18.97 -2.68
CA PRO A 270 7.48 -18.58 -2.74
C PRO A 270 8.39 -19.84 -2.71
N GLY A 271 9.35 -19.89 -3.62
CA GLY A 271 10.25 -21.02 -3.80
C GLY A 271 9.83 -21.99 -4.89
N GLU A 272 8.59 -21.94 -5.36
CA GLU A 272 8.14 -22.78 -6.46
C GLU A 272 8.69 -22.29 -7.81
N ARG A 273 8.91 -23.24 -8.71
CA ARG A 273 9.31 -22.98 -10.09
C ARG A 273 8.08 -22.73 -10.94
N LEU A 274 8.20 -21.79 -11.84
CA LEU A 274 7.18 -21.48 -12.84
C LEU A 274 7.86 -21.22 -14.20
N THR A 275 7.15 -21.50 -15.26
CA THR A 275 7.60 -21.25 -16.62
C THR A 275 6.85 -20.06 -17.20
N LEU A 276 7.58 -19.02 -17.60
CA LEU A 276 7.02 -17.87 -18.32
C LEU A 276 7.38 -17.99 -19.81
N GLU A 277 6.40 -17.89 -20.70
CA GLU A 277 6.65 -17.64 -22.11
C GLU A 277 6.43 -16.16 -22.38
N VAL A 278 7.45 -15.53 -22.98
CA VAL A 278 7.42 -14.11 -23.32
C VAL A 278 7.80 -13.91 -24.78
N MET A 279 7.20 -12.90 -25.43
CA MET A 279 7.64 -12.42 -26.73
C MET A 279 8.70 -11.33 -26.51
N ARG A 280 9.91 -11.56 -27.03
CA ARG A 280 11.03 -10.62 -27.01
C ARG A 280 11.63 -10.54 -28.39
N ASP A 281 11.73 -9.34 -28.98
CA ASP A 281 12.28 -9.14 -30.33
C ASP A 281 11.63 -10.04 -31.41
N ASN A 282 10.30 -10.20 -31.34
CA ASN A 282 9.50 -11.09 -32.21
C ASN A 282 9.84 -12.59 -32.08
N VAL A 283 10.52 -12.99 -31.01
CA VAL A 283 10.86 -14.39 -30.75
C VAL A 283 10.27 -14.80 -29.40
N VAL A 284 9.58 -15.92 -29.38
CA VAL A 284 9.09 -16.51 -28.13
C VAL A 284 10.27 -17.07 -27.34
N LYS A 285 10.40 -16.63 -26.08
CA LYS A 285 11.38 -17.09 -25.11
C LYS A 285 10.65 -17.82 -24.00
N ARG A 286 11.15 -18.97 -23.64
CA ARG A 286 10.70 -19.72 -22.46
C ARG A 286 11.71 -19.51 -21.34
N LEU A 287 11.23 -18.96 -20.22
CA LEU A 287 12.03 -18.65 -19.05
C LEU A 287 11.56 -19.51 -17.87
N GLU A 288 12.49 -20.18 -17.22
CA GLU A 288 12.23 -20.87 -15.95
C GLU A 288 12.61 -19.96 -14.80
N LEU A 289 11.64 -19.63 -13.97
CA LEU A 289 11.77 -18.71 -12.86
C LEU A 289 11.48 -19.43 -11.54
N THR A 290 12.01 -18.89 -10.46
CA THR A 290 11.63 -19.29 -9.11
C THR A 290 10.95 -18.12 -8.43
N GLY A 291 9.71 -18.27 -8.02
CA GLY A 291 8.97 -17.23 -7.33
C GLY A 291 9.64 -16.87 -6.00
N GLY A 292 9.76 -15.59 -5.70
CA GLY A 292 10.29 -15.11 -4.43
C GLY A 292 9.23 -14.79 -3.40
N ASP A 293 9.66 -14.44 -2.19
CA ASP A 293 8.82 -13.82 -1.17
C ASP A 293 9.12 -12.33 -1.09
N ARG A 294 8.12 -11.50 -1.41
CA ARG A 294 8.26 -10.04 -1.37
C ARG A 294 8.70 -9.53 0.01
N ALA A 295 8.10 -10.08 1.07
CA ALA A 295 8.40 -9.65 2.43
C ALA A 295 9.83 -10.00 2.83
N GLU A 296 10.31 -11.21 2.50
CA GLU A 296 11.68 -11.61 2.79
C GLU A 296 12.70 -10.83 1.94
N PHE A 297 12.38 -10.52 0.68
CA PHE A 297 13.25 -9.71 -0.18
C PHE A 297 13.49 -8.31 0.39
N PHE A 298 12.41 -7.64 0.85
CA PHE A 298 12.49 -6.29 1.41
C PHE A 298 12.77 -6.23 2.93
N LYS A 299 12.96 -7.37 3.60
CA LYS A 299 13.48 -7.43 4.98
C LYS A 299 15.00 -7.42 5.05
N GLN A 300 15.67 -7.76 3.95
CA GLN A 300 17.13 -7.79 3.90
C GLN A 300 17.66 -6.36 4.07
N SER A 301 18.28 -6.11 5.19
CA SER A 301 18.96 -4.87 5.59
C SER A 301 20.42 -4.84 5.13
#